data_11fa0119c81d374fbc17a83084358057
#
_entry.id   11fa0119c81d374fbc17a83084358057
#
_cell.length_a   1.000
_cell.length_b   1.000
_cell.length_c   1.000
_cell.angle_alpha   90.00
_cell.angle_beta   90.00
_cell.angle_gamma   90.00
#
_symmetry.space_group_name_H-M   'P 1'
#
loop_
_entity.id
_entity.type
_entity.pdbx_description
1 polymer ?
#
loop_
_entity_poly.entity_id
_entity_poly.type
_entity_poly.pdbx_seq_one_letter_code
_entity_poly.pdbx_strand_id
1 'polypeptide(L)'
;MQLVQRRHGPENVQIVPDKVKGDAGLEFFTTCGCLYQCYAPEEVSDVAKAASAMKAKAGRDLPKLEKNKAIIEKLLSGTQARRWILLCPFLDNKEVVASIRARGVTIKASNLVFLTSDFEALCHSQQDFQTEIEQLRAMSLGPPLSVVPPTADQVKDAAGSTEIGARIDDKLRRALGPMVQGGQIAARRDQYVKAHLHRENTLEQLRENHAVLWERAFETIEAEEARLIAVGAISTIPGQQLQESMARIETSLAEALPTLNPGLRTRIALGTISDWLIRCPLDFPEGDQLEQP
;
A
#
# COMPACT_ATOMS: atom_id res chain seq x y z
N MET A 1 5.17 15.71 -3.09
CA MET A 1 5.46 15.70 -4.55
C MET A 1 4.42 14.90 -5.33
N GLN A 2 4.30 13.58 -5.14
CA GLN A 2 3.36 12.72 -5.90
C GLN A 2 1.91 13.23 -5.93
N LEU A 3 1.39 13.76 -4.83
CA LEU A 3 0.04 14.33 -4.79
C LEU A 3 -0.14 15.53 -5.74
N VAL A 4 0.84 16.41 -5.78
CA VAL A 4 0.82 17.58 -6.67
C VAL A 4 0.97 17.18 -8.14
N GLN A 5 1.86 16.20 -8.44
CA GLN A 5 1.97 15.64 -9.78
C GLN A 5 0.68 14.98 -10.26
N ARG A 6 -0.08 14.33 -9.35
CA ARG A 6 -1.38 13.78 -9.71
C ARG A 6 -2.42 14.85 -10.00
N ARG A 7 -2.42 15.93 -9.23
CA ARG A 7 -3.36 17.05 -9.40
C ARG A 7 -3.13 17.82 -10.70
N HIS A 8 -1.87 18.03 -11.07
CA HIS A 8 -1.52 18.93 -12.17
C HIS A 8 -0.99 18.22 -13.42
N GLY A 9 -0.73 16.91 -13.34
CA GLY A 9 0.04 16.15 -14.33
C GLY A 9 1.56 16.26 -14.06
N PRO A 10 2.30 15.16 -14.15
CA PRO A 10 3.75 15.16 -13.87
C PRO A 10 4.54 16.09 -14.79
N GLU A 11 4.11 16.25 -16.04
CA GLU A 11 4.70 17.14 -17.04
C GLU A 11 4.52 18.63 -16.71
N ASN A 12 3.58 18.95 -15.82
CA ASN A 12 3.27 20.33 -15.42
C ASN A 12 3.92 20.73 -14.09
N VAL A 13 4.74 19.87 -13.49
CA VAL A 13 5.39 20.12 -12.19
C VAL A 13 6.90 20.13 -12.33
N GLN A 14 7.50 21.29 -12.06
CA GLN A 14 8.94 21.47 -12.10
C GLN A 14 9.49 21.54 -10.67
N ILE A 15 10.44 20.63 -10.34
CA ILE A 15 11.19 20.63 -9.08
C ILE A 15 12.27 21.71 -9.13
N VAL A 16 12.45 22.42 -8.03
CA VAL A 16 13.55 23.37 -7.84
C VAL A 16 14.61 22.72 -6.94
N PRO A 17 15.78 22.35 -7.46
CA PRO A 17 16.84 21.74 -6.66
C PRO A 17 17.44 22.72 -5.66
N ASP A 18 17.63 22.27 -4.41
CA ASP A 18 18.14 23.09 -3.30
C ASP A 18 19.65 22.94 -3.02
N LYS A 19 20.29 21.89 -3.57
CA LYS A 19 21.70 21.54 -3.26
C LYS A 19 22.74 22.61 -3.58
N VAL A 20 22.44 23.49 -4.53
CA VAL A 20 23.34 24.56 -4.91
C VAL A 20 22.63 25.91 -4.83
N LYS A 21 23.06 26.80 -3.94
CA LYS A 21 22.46 28.13 -3.68
C LYS A 21 21.05 28.14 -3.09
N GLY A 22 20.54 26.97 -2.61
CA GLY A 22 19.22 26.84 -2.02
C GLY A 22 18.06 26.87 -3.04
N ASP A 23 16.84 26.70 -2.53
CA ASP A 23 15.60 26.59 -3.29
C ASP A 23 14.97 27.94 -3.71
N ALA A 24 15.63 29.03 -3.47
CA ALA A 24 15.10 30.40 -3.65
C ALA A 24 13.77 30.66 -2.92
N GLY A 25 13.31 29.77 -2.04
CA GLY A 25 12.01 29.80 -1.35
C GLY A 25 10.93 28.99 -2.05
N LEU A 26 11.29 28.10 -2.98
CA LEU A 26 10.39 27.25 -3.74
C LEU A 26 10.94 25.82 -3.78
N GLU A 27 10.13 24.85 -3.41
CA GLU A 27 10.50 23.44 -3.61
C GLU A 27 10.13 22.95 -5.02
N PHE A 28 9.00 23.40 -5.52
CA PHE A 28 8.54 23.14 -6.88
C PHE A 28 7.49 24.15 -7.31
N PHE A 29 7.26 24.22 -8.60
CA PHE A 29 6.20 25.06 -9.18
C PHE A 29 5.50 24.32 -10.33
N THR A 30 4.35 24.84 -10.73
CA THR A 30 3.56 24.27 -11.82
C THR A 30 3.44 25.25 -12.98
N THR A 31 3.26 24.74 -14.18
CA THR A 31 3.03 25.54 -15.40
C THR A 31 1.74 26.35 -15.33
N CYS A 32 0.77 25.99 -14.48
CA CYS A 32 -0.44 26.76 -14.23
C CYS A 32 -0.27 27.87 -13.18
N GLY A 33 0.98 28.13 -12.72
CA GLY A 33 1.28 29.26 -11.84
C GLY A 33 1.09 29.03 -10.35
N CYS A 34 1.21 27.79 -9.87
CA CYS A 34 1.26 27.49 -8.44
C CYS A 34 2.72 27.30 -7.98
N LEU A 35 3.15 28.06 -6.98
CA LEU A 35 4.44 27.97 -6.32
C LEU A 35 4.25 27.22 -5.01
N TYR A 36 5.06 26.19 -4.76
CA TYR A 36 4.90 25.33 -3.59
C TYR A 36 6.10 25.36 -2.67
N GLN A 37 5.82 25.40 -1.38
CA GLN A 37 6.75 25.18 -0.30
C GLN A 37 6.21 24.14 0.65
N CYS A 38 7.06 23.21 1.11
CA CYS A 38 6.64 22.15 2.04
C CYS A 38 7.11 22.45 3.45
N TYR A 39 6.32 22.05 4.41
CA TYR A 39 6.68 22.03 5.80
C TYR A 39 6.07 20.83 6.51
N ALA A 40 6.92 19.93 6.98
CA ALA A 40 6.53 18.81 7.84
C ALA A 40 7.32 18.90 9.15
N PRO A 41 6.65 19.17 10.29
CA PRO A 41 7.31 19.09 11.60
C PRO A 41 7.65 17.63 11.93
N GLU A 42 8.80 17.38 12.55
CA GLU A 42 9.27 16.04 12.86
C GLU A 42 8.37 15.30 13.87
N GLU A 43 7.95 15.95 14.93
CA GLU A 43 6.90 15.46 15.84
C GLU A 43 6.24 16.66 16.53
N VAL A 44 4.93 16.75 16.45
CA VAL A 44 4.21 17.84 17.14
C VAL A 44 3.03 17.29 17.91
N SER A 45 3.22 17.10 19.19
CA SER A 45 2.14 16.82 20.14
C SER A 45 1.30 18.05 20.51
N ASP A 46 1.72 19.26 20.08
CA ASP A 46 1.12 20.55 20.45
C ASP A 46 0.73 21.36 19.21
N VAL A 47 -0.57 21.51 18.98
CA VAL A 47 -1.17 22.26 17.88
C VAL A 47 -0.69 23.72 17.85
N ALA A 48 -0.47 24.35 19.00
CA ALA A 48 -0.03 25.76 19.07
C ALA A 48 1.43 25.90 18.60
N LYS A 49 2.30 24.97 18.99
CA LYS A 49 3.70 24.92 18.51
C LYS A 49 3.77 24.67 17.01
N ALA A 50 2.97 23.72 16.50
CA ALA A 50 2.87 23.46 15.07
C ALA A 50 2.43 24.70 14.28
N ALA A 51 1.37 25.36 14.73
CA ALA A 51 0.85 26.58 14.12
C ALA A 51 1.91 27.70 14.13
N SER A 52 2.63 27.88 15.24
CA SER A 52 3.72 28.85 15.35
C SER A 52 4.83 28.56 14.35
N ALA A 53 5.25 27.31 14.24
CA ALA A 53 6.30 26.89 13.31
C ALA A 53 5.89 27.05 11.85
N MET A 54 4.65 26.72 11.47
CA MET A 54 4.10 26.97 10.13
C MET A 54 4.09 28.47 9.78
N LYS A 55 3.61 29.32 10.71
CA LYS A 55 3.66 30.78 10.55
C LYS A 55 5.08 31.31 10.39
N ALA A 56 6.03 30.76 11.17
CA ALA A 56 7.46 31.13 11.07
C ALA A 56 8.06 30.66 9.72
N LYS A 57 7.74 29.45 9.25
CA LYS A 57 8.18 28.96 7.93
C LYS A 57 7.68 29.86 6.81
N ALA A 58 6.36 30.15 6.75
CA ALA A 58 5.81 31.07 5.77
C ALA A 58 6.43 32.48 5.87
N GLY A 59 6.70 32.95 7.09
CA GLY A 59 7.36 34.23 7.33
C GLY A 59 8.79 34.31 6.82
N ARG A 60 9.50 33.19 6.71
CA ARG A 60 10.85 33.13 6.13
C ARG A 60 10.84 32.96 4.62
N ASP A 61 9.89 32.20 4.08
CA ASP A 61 9.93 31.77 2.68
C ASP A 61 9.17 32.70 1.73
N LEU A 62 8.01 33.24 2.13
CA LEU A 62 7.29 34.22 1.29
C LEU A 62 8.11 35.44 0.92
N PRO A 63 8.87 36.11 1.84
CA PRO A 63 9.72 37.24 1.48
C PRO A 63 10.87 36.90 0.53
N LYS A 64 11.23 35.61 0.41
CA LYS A 64 12.24 35.16 -0.56
C LYS A 64 11.79 35.40 -2.01
N LEU A 65 10.49 35.46 -2.28
CA LEU A 65 9.95 35.78 -3.61
C LEU A 65 10.46 37.16 -4.08
N GLU A 66 10.48 38.14 -3.19
CA GLU A 66 11.01 39.47 -3.49
C GLU A 66 12.54 39.49 -3.48
N LYS A 67 13.15 38.90 -2.43
CA LYS A 67 14.61 38.86 -2.27
C LYS A 67 15.31 38.18 -3.44
N ASN A 68 14.73 37.09 -3.95
CA ASN A 68 15.28 36.26 -5.02
C ASN A 68 14.58 36.49 -6.37
N LYS A 69 13.93 37.64 -6.57
CA LYS A 69 13.08 37.93 -7.74
C LYS A 69 13.73 37.58 -9.08
N ALA A 70 15.00 37.96 -9.30
CA ALA A 70 15.68 37.69 -10.56
C ALA A 70 15.90 36.18 -10.81
N ILE A 71 16.14 35.41 -9.76
CA ILE A 71 16.30 33.94 -9.86
C ILE A 71 14.96 33.29 -10.18
N ILE A 72 13.92 33.71 -9.47
CA ILE A 72 12.56 33.15 -9.63
C ILE A 72 12.00 33.50 -11.01
N GLU A 73 12.16 34.72 -11.47
CA GLU A 73 11.75 35.14 -12.81
C GLU A 73 12.40 34.29 -13.90
N LYS A 74 13.70 34.02 -13.76
CA LYS A 74 14.42 33.12 -14.67
C LYS A 74 13.93 31.68 -14.59
N LEU A 75 13.63 31.16 -13.38
CA LEU A 75 13.12 29.79 -13.19
C LEU A 75 11.71 29.64 -13.80
N LEU A 76 10.85 30.63 -13.61
CA LEU A 76 9.49 30.60 -14.14
C LEU A 76 9.41 30.78 -15.66
N SER A 77 10.44 31.38 -16.26
CA SER A 77 10.58 31.52 -17.72
C SER A 77 9.28 32.04 -18.42
N GLY A 78 8.68 33.08 -17.85
CA GLY A 78 7.43 33.66 -18.36
C GLY A 78 6.14 33.13 -17.75
N THR A 79 6.19 32.04 -16.98
CA THR A 79 5.02 31.56 -16.22
C THR A 79 4.63 32.57 -15.15
N GLN A 80 3.37 32.98 -15.14
CA GLN A 80 2.85 33.92 -14.15
C GLN A 80 2.36 33.18 -12.91
N ALA A 81 2.86 33.56 -11.73
CA ALA A 81 2.53 32.95 -10.47
C ALA A 81 1.21 33.52 -9.93
N ARG A 82 0.22 32.66 -9.76
CA ARG A 82 -1.12 32.99 -9.23
C ARG A 82 -1.28 32.62 -7.77
N ARG A 83 -0.57 31.57 -7.33
CA ARG A 83 -0.67 31.04 -5.96
C ARG A 83 0.70 30.73 -5.41
N TRP A 84 0.90 31.06 -4.13
CA TRP A 84 1.95 30.46 -3.33
C TRP A 84 1.30 29.59 -2.27
N ILE A 85 1.72 28.32 -2.15
CA ILE A 85 1.04 27.31 -1.34
C ILE A 85 2.03 26.69 -0.37
N LEU A 86 1.77 26.84 0.93
CA LEU A 86 2.46 26.06 1.95
C LEU A 86 1.74 24.70 2.10
N LEU A 87 2.44 23.63 1.78
CA LEU A 87 1.96 22.27 2.04
C LEU A 87 2.38 21.83 3.43
N CYS A 88 1.44 21.37 4.22
CA CYS A 88 1.67 20.82 5.56
C CYS A 88 0.86 19.53 5.77
N PRO A 89 1.26 18.64 6.70
CA PRO A 89 0.55 17.38 6.93
C PRO A 89 -0.85 17.59 7.53
N PHE A 90 -1.04 18.63 8.32
CA PHE A 90 -2.31 18.98 8.98
C PHE A 90 -2.46 20.50 9.10
N LEU A 91 -3.69 20.97 9.21
CA LEU A 91 -4.03 22.40 9.33
C LEU A 91 -5.18 22.60 10.35
N ASP A 92 -4.83 22.65 11.63
CA ASP A 92 -5.79 22.64 12.73
C ASP A 92 -5.98 24.04 13.39
N ASN A 93 -5.37 25.08 12.82
CA ASN A 93 -5.43 26.43 13.38
C ASN A 93 -5.69 27.48 12.31
N LYS A 94 -6.85 28.15 12.41
CA LYS A 94 -7.28 29.21 11.50
C LYS A 94 -6.33 30.42 11.43
N GLU A 95 -5.54 30.69 12.48
CA GLU A 95 -4.58 31.77 12.50
C GLU A 95 -3.41 31.56 11.54
N VAL A 96 -3.08 30.30 11.22
CA VAL A 96 -2.08 29.97 10.19
C VAL A 96 -2.55 30.48 8.84
N VAL A 97 -3.80 30.18 8.50
CA VAL A 97 -4.42 30.64 7.24
C VAL A 97 -4.44 32.16 7.17
N ALA A 98 -4.92 32.82 8.23
CA ALA A 98 -4.98 34.30 8.30
C ALA A 98 -3.59 34.95 8.14
N SER A 99 -2.58 34.39 8.84
CA SER A 99 -1.21 34.91 8.79
C SER A 99 -0.57 34.72 7.39
N ILE A 100 -0.79 33.58 6.73
CA ILE A 100 -0.26 33.32 5.39
C ILE A 100 -0.93 34.21 4.36
N ARG A 101 -2.25 34.38 4.42
CA ARG A 101 -3.00 35.31 3.54
C ARG A 101 -2.53 36.74 3.70
N ALA A 102 -2.40 37.25 4.93
CA ALA A 102 -1.92 38.61 5.19
C ALA A 102 -0.54 38.86 4.58
N ARG A 103 0.40 37.88 4.72
CA ARG A 103 1.73 37.96 4.09
C ARG A 103 1.64 37.93 2.56
N GLY A 104 0.73 37.12 2.01
CA GLY A 104 0.44 37.11 0.57
C GLY A 104 0.03 38.45 0.02
N VAL A 105 -0.80 39.20 0.75
CA VAL A 105 -1.19 40.58 0.42
C VAL A 105 0.04 41.52 0.39
N THR A 106 0.95 41.37 1.36
CA THR A 106 2.18 42.16 1.40
C THR A 106 3.09 41.87 0.18
N ILE A 107 3.27 40.61 -0.17
CA ILE A 107 4.06 40.21 -1.35
C ILE A 107 3.41 40.67 -2.65
N LYS A 108 2.09 40.55 -2.76
CA LYS A 108 1.35 41.11 -3.91
C LYS A 108 1.58 42.58 -4.11
N ALA A 109 1.63 43.37 -3.02
CA ALA A 109 1.86 44.81 -3.05
C ALA A 109 3.31 45.18 -3.52
N SER A 110 4.26 44.24 -3.51
CA SER A 110 5.61 44.44 -4.06
C SER A 110 5.66 44.49 -5.59
N ASN A 111 4.55 44.27 -6.28
CA ASN A 111 4.39 44.36 -7.74
C ASN A 111 5.48 43.58 -8.52
N LEU A 112 5.78 42.36 -8.10
CA LEU A 112 6.76 41.51 -8.80
C LEU A 112 6.20 41.13 -10.17
N VAL A 113 7.01 41.28 -11.21
CA VAL A 113 6.61 41.09 -12.62
C VAL A 113 6.02 39.70 -12.91
N PHE A 114 6.48 38.68 -12.18
CA PHE A 114 6.01 37.32 -12.34
C PHE A 114 4.74 36.98 -11.52
N LEU A 115 4.17 37.92 -10.76
CA LEU A 115 2.93 37.71 -10.03
C LEU A 115 1.72 38.23 -10.83
N THR A 116 0.64 37.45 -10.81
CA THR A 116 -0.63 37.91 -11.38
C THR A 116 -1.34 38.87 -10.44
N SER A 117 -2.28 39.65 -10.99
CA SER A 117 -3.10 40.59 -10.21
C SER A 117 -4.03 39.90 -9.19
N ASP A 118 -4.32 38.61 -9.37
CA ASP A 118 -5.11 37.74 -8.48
C ASP A 118 -4.25 36.85 -7.58
N PHE A 119 -2.94 37.14 -7.44
CA PHE A 119 -2.05 36.37 -6.58
C PHE A 119 -2.53 36.24 -5.14
N GLU A 120 -2.48 35.06 -4.59
CA GLU A 120 -2.81 34.75 -3.20
C GLU A 120 -1.81 33.76 -2.60
N ALA A 121 -1.56 33.86 -1.29
CA ALA A 121 -0.85 32.87 -0.51
C ALA A 121 -1.84 31.99 0.27
N LEU A 122 -1.69 30.68 0.17
CA LEU A 122 -2.58 29.67 0.75
C LEU A 122 -1.80 28.69 1.61
N CYS A 123 -2.51 27.92 2.44
CA CYS A 123 -2.00 26.77 3.14
C CYS A 123 -2.90 25.58 2.82
N HIS A 124 -2.29 24.48 2.39
CA HIS A 124 -2.98 23.22 2.10
C HIS A 124 -2.45 22.10 2.99
N SER A 125 -3.32 21.19 3.37
CA SER A 125 -3.04 20.01 4.16
C SER A 125 -3.36 18.72 3.38
N GLN A 126 -3.20 17.56 4.00
CA GLN A 126 -3.64 16.29 3.42
C GLN A 126 -5.12 16.28 3.06
N GLN A 127 -5.96 17.01 3.79
CA GLN A 127 -7.39 17.09 3.51
C GLN A 127 -7.71 17.69 2.15
N ASP A 128 -6.88 18.61 1.67
CA ASP A 128 -7.02 19.22 0.34
C ASP A 128 -6.65 18.26 -0.82
N PHE A 129 -6.04 17.11 -0.50
CA PHE A 129 -5.56 16.11 -1.46
C PHE A 129 -6.23 14.73 -1.31
N GLN A 130 -7.43 14.66 -0.74
CA GLN A 130 -8.14 13.39 -0.47
C GLN A 130 -8.29 12.54 -1.74
N THR A 131 -8.69 13.15 -2.84
CA THR A 131 -8.86 12.43 -4.12
C THR A 131 -7.54 11.81 -4.60
N GLU A 132 -6.45 12.57 -4.57
CA GLU A 132 -5.14 12.11 -5.00
C GLU A 132 -4.58 11.04 -4.06
N ILE A 133 -4.84 11.13 -2.75
CA ILE A 133 -4.48 10.13 -1.75
C ILE A 133 -5.22 8.82 -2.02
N GLU A 134 -6.54 8.87 -2.26
CA GLU A 134 -7.31 7.66 -2.58
C GLU A 134 -6.87 7.02 -3.90
N GLN A 135 -6.53 7.82 -4.90
CA GLN A 135 -5.95 7.30 -6.15
C GLN A 135 -4.60 6.62 -5.93
N LEU A 136 -3.72 7.20 -5.08
CA LEU A 136 -2.45 6.56 -4.72
C LEU A 136 -2.65 5.26 -3.96
N ARG A 137 -3.59 5.23 -3.02
CA ARG A 137 -3.97 4.01 -2.29
C ARG A 137 -4.50 2.94 -3.24
N ALA A 138 -5.43 3.30 -4.13
CA ALA A 138 -5.97 2.37 -5.12
C ALA A 138 -4.87 1.78 -6.01
N MET A 139 -3.88 2.57 -6.42
CA MET A 139 -2.74 2.06 -7.20
C MET A 139 -1.80 1.16 -6.38
N SER A 140 -1.61 1.45 -5.09
CA SER A 140 -0.79 0.61 -4.21
C SER A 140 -1.47 -0.71 -3.84
N LEU A 141 -2.80 -0.79 -3.97
CA LEU A 141 -3.57 -2.02 -3.78
C LEU A 141 -3.47 -2.99 -4.99
N GLY A 142 -2.78 -2.57 -6.05
CA GLY A 142 -2.61 -3.35 -7.27
C GLY A 142 -3.84 -3.34 -8.18
N PRO A 143 -3.78 -4.06 -9.30
CA PRO A 143 -4.86 -4.11 -10.26
C PRO A 143 -6.12 -4.74 -9.63
N PRO A 144 -7.32 -4.23 -9.95
CA PRO A 144 -8.56 -4.86 -9.54
C PRO A 144 -8.70 -6.21 -10.23
N LEU A 145 -8.70 -7.29 -9.45
CA LEU A 145 -8.97 -8.64 -9.94
C LEU A 145 -10.42 -8.99 -9.61
N SER A 146 -11.20 -9.26 -10.64
CA SER A 146 -12.57 -9.80 -10.50
C SER A 146 -12.52 -11.32 -10.46
N VAL A 147 -12.22 -11.87 -9.29
CA VAL A 147 -12.17 -13.32 -9.10
C VAL A 147 -13.58 -13.84 -8.78
N VAL A 148 -14.08 -14.73 -9.61
CA VAL A 148 -15.37 -15.40 -9.36
C VAL A 148 -15.18 -16.39 -8.20
N PRO A 149 -15.93 -16.24 -7.08
CA PRO A 149 -15.83 -17.17 -5.98
C PRO A 149 -16.45 -18.53 -6.36
N PRO A 150 -15.92 -19.65 -5.83
CA PRO A 150 -16.56 -20.95 -6.04
C PRO A 150 -17.98 -20.97 -5.48
N THR A 151 -18.89 -21.62 -6.19
CA THR A 151 -20.29 -21.80 -5.76
C THR A 151 -20.38 -22.81 -4.61
N ALA A 152 -21.48 -22.76 -3.85
CA ALA A 152 -21.73 -23.73 -2.77
C ALA A 152 -21.76 -25.17 -3.28
N ASP A 153 -22.31 -25.40 -4.47
CA ASP A 153 -22.38 -26.73 -5.09
C ASP A 153 -20.98 -27.23 -5.47
N GLN A 154 -20.15 -26.39 -6.09
CA GLN A 154 -18.74 -26.74 -6.40
C GLN A 154 -17.95 -27.12 -5.13
N VAL A 155 -18.12 -26.35 -4.05
CA VAL A 155 -17.46 -26.67 -2.77
C VAL A 155 -17.99 -28.00 -2.21
N LYS A 156 -19.29 -28.24 -2.25
CA LYS A 156 -19.93 -29.48 -1.76
C LYS A 156 -19.43 -30.70 -2.55
N ASP A 157 -19.43 -30.61 -3.88
CA ASP A 157 -18.99 -31.69 -4.75
C ASP A 157 -17.51 -32.02 -4.54
N ALA A 158 -16.64 -31.02 -4.48
CA ALA A 158 -15.21 -31.22 -4.22
C ALA A 158 -14.96 -31.75 -2.79
N ALA A 159 -15.70 -31.28 -1.78
CA ALA A 159 -15.60 -31.78 -0.41
C ALA A 159 -16.09 -33.23 -0.26
N GLY A 160 -16.99 -33.67 -1.13
CA GLY A 160 -17.46 -35.05 -1.20
C GLY A 160 -16.54 -35.99 -1.98
N SER A 161 -15.55 -35.45 -2.71
CA SER A 161 -14.65 -36.27 -3.52
C SER A 161 -13.58 -36.99 -2.70
N THR A 162 -13.14 -38.16 -3.17
CA THR A 162 -12.03 -38.92 -2.58
C THR A 162 -10.69 -38.27 -2.84
N GLU A 163 -10.56 -37.53 -3.93
CA GLU A 163 -9.29 -36.90 -4.34
C GLU A 163 -8.98 -35.61 -3.59
N ILE A 164 -10.00 -34.84 -3.22
CA ILE A 164 -9.84 -33.55 -2.54
C ILE A 164 -10.31 -33.64 -1.09
N GLY A 165 -11.61 -33.87 -0.91
CA GLY A 165 -12.24 -33.78 0.42
C GLY A 165 -11.73 -34.82 1.40
N ALA A 166 -11.62 -36.09 0.99
CA ALA A 166 -11.14 -37.16 1.86
C ALA A 166 -9.67 -36.97 2.27
N ARG A 167 -8.80 -36.51 1.35
CA ARG A 167 -7.39 -36.24 1.65
C ARG A 167 -7.20 -35.10 2.65
N ILE A 168 -7.95 -34.02 2.48
CA ILE A 168 -7.92 -32.91 3.43
C ILE A 168 -8.47 -33.35 4.79
N ASP A 169 -9.58 -34.09 4.82
CA ASP A 169 -10.20 -34.58 6.07
C ASP A 169 -9.23 -35.47 6.87
N ASP A 170 -8.59 -36.43 6.21
CA ASP A 170 -7.58 -37.32 6.82
C ASP A 170 -6.42 -36.53 7.43
N LYS A 171 -5.82 -35.63 6.68
CA LYS A 171 -4.69 -34.84 7.16
C LYS A 171 -5.08 -33.85 8.26
N LEU A 172 -6.26 -33.26 8.20
CA LEU A 172 -6.76 -32.40 9.27
C LEU A 172 -6.97 -33.18 10.57
N ARG A 173 -7.46 -34.44 10.51
CA ARG A 173 -7.56 -35.31 11.68
C ARG A 173 -6.18 -35.55 12.31
N ARG A 174 -5.20 -35.85 11.51
CA ARG A 174 -3.81 -36.05 11.99
C ARG A 174 -3.19 -34.76 12.55
N ALA A 175 -3.43 -33.63 11.89
CA ALA A 175 -2.90 -32.33 12.32
C ALA A 175 -3.51 -31.80 13.61
N LEU A 176 -4.81 -31.99 13.81
CA LEU A 176 -5.56 -31.40 14.92
C LEU A 176 -5.72 -32.35 16.12
N GLY A 177 -5.45 -33.63 15.90
CA GLY A 177 -5.52 -34.65 16.94
C GLY A 177 -6.96 -35.08 17.32
N PRO A 178 -7.08 -36.10 18.18
CA PRO A 178 -8.35 -36.75 18.50
C PRO A 178 -9.33 -35.91 19.31
N MET A 179 -8.89 -34.81 19.91
CA MET A 179 -9.72 -33.95 20.77
C MET A 179 -10.68 -33.05 19.96
N VAL A 180 -10.48 -32.95 18.63
CA VAL A 180 -11.35 -32.11 17.77
C VAL A 180 -12.56 -32.89 17.30
N GLN A 181 -13.75 -32.35 17.55
CA GLN A 181 -15.01 -33.02 17.14
C GLN A 181 -15.15 -33.12 15.62
N GLY A 182 -15.73 -34.23 15.14
CA GLY A 182 -15.90 -34.49 13.70
C GLY A 182 -16.60 -33.39 12.90
N GLY A 183 -17.59 -32.70 13.50
CA GLY A 183 -18.27 -31.57 12.89
C GLY A 183 -17.35 -30.35 12.67
N GLN A 184 -16.38 -30.12 13.56
CA GLN A 184 -15.40 -29.04 13.40
C GLN A 184 -14.38 -29.38 12.29
N ILE A 185 -14.00 -30.66 12.14
CA ILE A 185 -13.13 -31.11 11.06
C ILE A 185 -13.82 -30.92 9.72
N ALA A 186 -15.10 -31.35 9.60
CA ALA A 186 -15.88 -31.16 8.38
C ALA A 186 -16.00 -29.67 7.98
N ALA A 187 -16.29 -28.80 8.93
CA ALA A 187 -16.37 -27.36 8.67
C ALA A 187 -15.02 -26.78 8.19
N ARG A 188 -13.89 -27.21 8.78
CA ARG A 188 -12.54 -26.80 8.34
C ARG A 188 -12.19 -27.36 6.98
N ARG A 189 -12.48 -28.65 6.72
CA ARG A 189 -12.33 -29.25 5.39
C ARG A 189 -13.02 -28.41 4.33
N ASP A 190 -14.27 -28.05 4.53
CA ASP A 190 -15.06 -27.27 3.57
C ASP A 190 -14.43 -25.88 3.32
N GLN A 191 -13.83 -25.27 4.33
CA GLN A 191 -13.07 -24.01 4.17
C GLN A 191 -11.78 -24.20 3.36
N TYR A 192 -11.03 -25.27 3.58
CA TYR A 192 -9.83 -25.57 2.80
C TYR A 192 -10.20 -25.92 1.34
N VAL A 193 -11.25 -26.72 1.11
CA VAL A 193 -11.76 -26.99 -0.24
C VAL A 193 -12.15 -25.69 -0.96
N LYS A 194 -12.89 -24.83 -0.28
CA LYS A 194 -13.25 -23.51 -0.82
C LYS A 194 -12.02 -22.67 -1.15
N ALA A 195 -11.02 -22.69 -0.30
CA ALA A 195 -9.76 -21.94 -0.50
C ALA A 195 -8.98 -22.50 -1.69
N HIS A 196 -8.90 -23.82 -1.86
CA HIS A 196 -8.28 -24.46 -3.02
C HIS A 196 -8.93 -23.99 -4.34
N LEU A 197 -10.24 -24.14 -4.46
CA LEU A 197 -10.99 -23.72 -5.66
C LEU A 197 -10.84 -22.20 -5.92
N HIS A 198 -10.86 -21.41 -4.85
CA HIS A 198 -10.70 -19.96 -4.99
C HIS A 198 -9.28 -19.56 -5.43
N ARG A 199 -8.25 -20.28 -4.97
CA ARG A 199 -6.88 -20.11 -5.44
C ARG A 199 -6.76 -20.40 -6.94
N GLU A 200 -7.34 -21.52 -7.41
CA GLU A 200 -7.32 -21.87 -8.83
C GLU A 200 -7.95 -20.76 -9.68
N ASN A 201 -9.12 -20.27 -9.30
CA ASN A 201 -9.77 -19.16 -9.99
C ASN A 201 -8.93 -17.87 -9.94
N THR A 202 -8.23 -17.62 -8.82
CA THR A 202 -7.38 -16.43 -8.66
C THR A 202 -6.14 -16.51 -9.55
N LEU A 203 -5.46 -17.66 -9.54
CA LEU A 203 -4.26 -17.86 -10.36
C LEU A 203 -4.59 -17.85 -11.86
N GLU A 204 -5.74 -18.40 -12.25
CA GLU A 204 -6.19 -18.33 -13.65
C GLU A 204 -6.46 -16.88 -14.09
N GLN A 205 -7.13 -16.08 -13.25
CA GLN A 205 -7.35 -14.66 -13.53
C GLN A 205 -6.05 -13.86 -13.58
N LEU A 206 -5.07 -14.19 -12.75
CA LEU A 206 -3.73 -13.60 -12.83
C LEU A 206 -3.05 -13.99 -14.13
N ARG A 207 -3.11 -15.27 -14.51
CA ARG A 207 -2.51 -15.78 -15.75
C ARG A 207 -3.06 -15.08 -16.99
N GLU A 208 -4.37 -14.92 -17.07
CA GLU A 208 -5.04 -14.30 -18.21
C GLU A 208 -4.80 -12.80 -18.32
N ASN A 209 -4.81 -12.07 -17.20
CA ASN A 209 -4.87 -10.61 -17.20
C ASN A 209 -3.60 -9.93 -16.68
N HIS A 210 -2.75 -10.64 -15.92
CA HIS A 210 -1.59 -10.09 -15.23
C HIS A 210 -0.43 -11.10 -15.17
N ALA A 211 0.06 -11.54 -16.32
CA ALA A 211 1.05 -12.61 -16.47
C ALA A 211 2.27 -12.45 -15.54
N VAL A 212 2.81 -11.23 -15.41
CA VAL A 212 3.96 -10.97 -14.53
C VAL A 212 3.65 -11.23 -13.05
N LEU A 213 2.44 -10.90 -12.59
CA LEU A 213 2.02 -11.20 -11.22
C LEU A 213 1.78 -12.70 -11.04
N TRP A 214 1.27 -13.37 -12.05
CA TRP A 214 1.10 -14.82 -12.07
C TRP A 214 2.44 -15.54 -11.97
N GLU A 215 3.42 -15.18 -12.80
CA GLU A 215 4.77 -15.75 -12.78
C GLU A 215 5.41 -15.62 -11.40
N ARG A 216 5.39 -14.43 -10.82
CA ARG A 216 5.93 -14.20 -9.47
C ARG A 216 5.20 -15.01 -8.39
N ALA A 217 3.86 -15.10 -8.45
CA ALA A 217 3.09 -15.92 -7.52
C ALA A 217 3.47 -17.38 -7.65
N PHE A 218 3.57 -17.89 -8.87
CA PHE A 218 3.88 -19.28 -9.18
C PHE A 218 5.31 -19.64 -8.72
N GLU A 219 6.32 -18.85 -9.09
CA GLU A 219 7.72 -19.03 -8.65
C GLU A 219 7.84 -19.02 -7.12
N THR A 220 7.11 -18.12 -6.45
CA THR A 220 7.11 -18.04 -4.98
C THR A 220 6.53 -19.31 -4.36
N ILE A 221 5.41 -19.81 -4.88
CA ILE A 221 4.75 -21.02 -4.41
C ILE A 221 5.65 -22.23 -4.63
N GLU A 222 6.23 -22.37 -5.83
CA GLU A 222 7.16 -23.48 -6.14
C GLU A 222 8.42 -23.45 -5.27
N ALA A 223 9.01 -22.27 -5.02
CA ALA A 223 10.17 -22.13 -4.15
C ALA A 223 9.88 -22.55 -2.71
N GLU A 224 8.72 -22.16 -2.17
CA GLU A 224 8.32 -22.56 -0.81
C GLU A 224 7.94 -24.05 -0.73
N GLU A 225 7.34 -24.62 -1.77
CA GLU A 225 7.08 -26.06 -1.87
C GLU A 225 8.38 -26.87 -1.91
N ALA A 226 9.31 -26.47 -2.76
CA ALA A 226 10.63 -27.10 -2.86
C ALA A 226 11.38 -27.04 -1.51
N ARG A 227 11.33 -25.90 -0.82
CA ARG A 227 11.90 -25.76 0.52
C ARG A 227 11.23 -26.69 1.53
N LEU A 228 9.90 -26.75 1.54
CA LEU A 228 9.14 -27.62 2.45
C LEU A 228 9.52 -29.09 2.23
N ILE A 229 9.65 -29.52 0.99
CA ILE A 229 10.05 -30.89 0.63
C ILE A 229 11.52 -31.16 1.06
N ALA A 230 12.43 -30.20 0.84
CA ALA A 230 13.85 -30.39 1.08
C ALA A 230 14.24 -30.30 2.57
N VAL A 231 13.63 -29.41 3.31
CA VAL A 231 14.00 -29.06 4.69
C VAL A 231 12.98 -29.58 5.70
N GLY A 232 11.74 -29.80 5.28
CA GLY A 232 10.62 -30.13 6.16
C GLY A 232 10.05 -28.90 6.89
N ALA A 233 9.09 -29.15 7.76
CA ALA A 233 8.55 -28.14 8.67
C ALA A 233 9.47 -28.00 9.90
N ILE A 234 9.52 -26.80 10.48
CA ILE A 234 10.39 -26.49 11.64
C ILE A 234 9.84 -27.15 12.90
N SER A 235 8.53 -27.09 13.11
CA SER A 235 7.87 -27.68 14.28
C SER A 235 7.63 -29.19 14.08
N THR A 236 7.75 -29.94 15.16
CA THR A 236 7.37 -31.36 15.20
C THR A 236 5.88 -31.56 15.50
N ILE A 237 5.16 -30.51 15.89
CA ILE A 237 3.73 -30.54 16.23
C ILE A 237 2.92 -30.26 14.97
N PRO A 238 2.07 -31.20 14.48
CA PRO A 238 1.37 -31.07 13.20
C PRO A 238 0.52 -29.79 13.06
N GLY A 239 -0.21 -29.39 14.09
CA GLY A 239 -1.02 -28.17 14.07
C GLY A 239 -0.17 -26.89 13.98
N GLN A 240 1.02 -26.88 14.57
CA GLN A 240 1.97 -25.77 14.45
C GLN A 240 2.62 -25.76 13.06
N GLN A 241 2.96 -26.92 12.51
CA GLN A 241 3.48 -27.02 11.13
C GLN A 241 2.53 -26.38 10.12
N LEU A 242 1.23 -26.61 10.28
CA LEU A 242 0.20 -26.00 9.42
C LEU A 242 0.18 -24.46 9.55
N GLN A 243 0.26 -23.95 10.78
CA GLN A 243 0.28 -22.49 11.03
C GLN A 243 1.57 -21.83 10.54
N GLU A 244 2.70 -22.45 10.77
CA GLU A 244 4.02 -21.97 10.31
C GLU A 244 4.11 -21.93 8.78
N SER A 245 3.64 -22.99 8.11
CA SER A 245 3.59 -23.06 6.65
C SER A 245 2.69 -21.95 6.08
N MET A 246 1.54 -21.71 6.71
CA MET A 246 0.63 -20.61 6.32
C MET A 246 1.30 -19.24 6.48
N ALA A 247 1.86 -18.96 7.65
CA ALA A 247 2.52 -17.67 7.92
C ALA A 247 3.70 -17.42 6.97
N ARG A 248 4.44 -18.47 6.65
CA ARG A 248 5.58 -18.38 5.76
C ARG A 248 5.19 -18.07 4.33
N ILE A 249 4.23 -18.80 3.75
CA ILE A 249 3.77 -18.53 2.38
C ILE A 249 3.10 -17.14 2.28
N GLU A 250 2.38 -16.68 3.30
CA GLU A 250 1.85 -15.32 3.34
C GLU A 250 2.96 -14.25 3.30
N THR A 251 4.04 -14.47 4.06
CA THR A 251 5.20 -13.57 4.08
C THR A 251 5.90 -13.53 2.72
N SER A 252 6.21 -14.70 2.15
CA SER A 252 6.88 -14.80 0.84
C SER A 252 6.04 -14.18 -0.28
N LEU A 253 4.72 -14.39 -0.27
CA LEU A 253 3.81 -13.74 -1.22
C LEU A 253 3.70 -12.21 -0.98
N ALA A 254 3.81 -11.74 0.25
CA ALA A 254 3.79 -10.31 0.53
C ALA A 254 5.04 -9.59 0.01
N GLU A 255 6.19 -10.25 0.08
CA GLU A 255 7.47 -9.76 -0.45
C GLU A 255 7.50 -9.79 -1.99
N ALA A 256 7.08 -10.90 -2.58
CA ALA A 256 7.09 -11.08 -4.04
C ALA A 256 6.03 -10.26 -4.77
N LEU A 257 4.86 -10.03 -4.15
CA LEU A 257 3.68 -9.39 -4.72
C LEU A 257 3.21 -8.18 -3.88
N PRO A 258 4.06 -7.18 -3.62
CA PRO A 258 3.72 -6.05 -2.75
C PRO A 258 2.53 -5.24 -3.27
N THR A 259 2.31 -5.23 -4.58
CA THR A 259 1.21 -4.51 -5.24
C THR A 259 -0.09 -5.29 -5.30
N LEU A 260 -0.11 -6.58 -4.97
CA LEU A 260 -1.33 -7.37 -4.94
C LEU A 260 -2.11 -7.11 -3.64
N ASN A 261 -3.44 -7.02 -3.75
CA ASN A 261 -4.32 -6.82 -2.59
C ASN A 261 -4.03 -7.84 -1.48
N PRO A 262 -3.85 -7.42 -0.22
CA PRO A 262 -3.56 -8.32 0.90
C PRO A 262 -4.55 -9.47 1.03
N GLY A 263 -5.86 -9.22 0.86
CA GLY A 263 -6.88 -10.26 0.91
C GLY A 263 -6.74 -11.31 -0.19
N LEU A 264 -6.25 -10.94 -1.37
CA LEU A 264 -5.94 -11.91 -2.44
C LEU A 264 -4.69 -12.73 -2.09
N ARG A 265 -3.65 -12.12 -1.52
CA ARG A 265 -2.46 -12.85 -1.05
C ARG A 265 -2.81 -13.90 -0.01
N THR A 266 -3.60 -13.53 1.01
CA THR A 266 -4.09 -14.49 2.02
C THR A 266 -4.91 -15.62 1.40
N ARG A 267 -5.75 -15.35 0.39
CA ARG A 267 -6.51 -16.38 -0.33
C ARG A 267 -5.61 -17.32 -1.11
N ILE A 268 -4.61 -16.79 -1.83
CA ILE A 268 -3.60 -17.61 -2.52
C ILE A 268 -2.85 -18.46 -1.51
N ALA A 269 -2.39 -17.89 -0.40
CA ALA A 269 -1.66 -18.61 0.64
C ALA A 269 -2.50 -19.77 1.23
N LEU A 270 -3.73 -19.50 1.67
CA LEU A 270 -4.62 -20.52 2.22
C LEU A 270 -4.95 -21.61 1.20
N GLY A 271 -5.19 -21.23 -0.06
CA GLY A 271 -5.42 -22.18 -1.15
C GLY A 271 -4.18 -23.00 -1.47
N THR A 272 -2.98 -22.44 -1.33
CA THR A 272 -1.70 -23.17 -1.50
C THR A 272 -1.50 -24.19 -0.39
N ILE A 273 -1.77 -23.85 0.86
CA ILE A 273 -1.76 -24.84 1.96
C ILE A 273 -2.77 -25.97 1.69
N SER A 274 -3.96 -25.63 1.19
CA SER A 274 -4.96 -26.61 0.82
C SER A 274 -4.48 -27.56 -0.28
N ASP A 275 -3.85 -27.03 -1.32
CA ASP A 275 -3.26 -27.78 -2.40
C ASP A 275 -2.13 -28.71 -1.92
N TRP A 276 -1.28 -28.24 -1.01
CA TRP A 276 -0.23 -29.05 -0.39
C TRP A 276 -0.79 -30.19 0.48
N LEU A 277 -1.90 -29.96 1.16
CA LEU A 277 -2.63 -31.04 1.85
C LEU A 277 -3.18 -32.07 0.86
N ILE A 278 -3.64 -31.67 -0.30
CA ILE A 278 -4.16 -32.57 -1.34
C ILE A 278 -3.05 -33.37 -2.01
N ARG A 279 -1.94 -32.70 -2.44
CA ARG A 279 -0.84 -33.29 -3.22
C ARG A 279 0.27 -33.92 -2.39
N CYS A 280 0.19 -33.85 -1.08
CA CYS A 280 1.15 -34.41 -0.10
C CYS A 280 2.50 -33.70 0.12
N PRO A 281 2.82 -32.50 -0.36
CA PRO A 281 4.01 -31.80 0.12
C PRO A 281 3.96 -31.46 1.62
N LEU A 282 2.75 -31.24 2.16
CA LEU A 282 2.51 -31.07 3.59
C LEU A 282 1.75 -32.31 4.11
N ASP A 283 2.44 -33.14 4.90
CA ASP A 283 1.89 -34.35 5.50
C ASP A 283 2.23 -34.44 6.99
N PHE A 284 1.47 -35.24 7.72
CA PHE A 284 1.60 -35.40 9.16
C PHE A 284 1.72 -36.87 9.52
N PRO A 285 2.53 -37.26 10.54
CA PRO A 285 2.69 -38.64 10.96
C PRO A 285 1.34 -39.20 11.43
N GLU A 286 1.16 -40.50 11.25
CA GLU A 286 0.02 -41.23 11.82
C GLU A 286 0.16 -41.27 13.35
N GLY A 287 -0.97 -41.16 14.08
CA GLY A 287 -0.99 -40.93 15.52
C GLY A 287 -0.31 -41.98 16.40
N ASP A 288 0.06 -43.16 15.88
CA ASP A 288 0.75 -44.23 16.61
C ASP A 288 2.27 -44.02 16.71
N GLN A 289 2.85 -43.01 16.03
CA GLN A 289 4.30 -42.77 16.06
C GLN A 289 4.73 -41.68 17.07
N LEU A 290 3.82 -41.08 17.80
CA LEU A 290 4.11 -40.04 18.80
C LEU A 290 4.36 -40.60 20.22
N GLU A 291 4.26 -41.91 20.43
CA GLU A 291 4.57 -42.59 21.70
C GLU A 291 5.83 -43.41 21.62
N GLN A 292 7.00 -42.82 21.40
CA GLN A 292 8.27 -43.40 21.84
C GLN A 292 9.16 -42.27 22.39
N PRO A 293 9.59 -42.40 23.68
CA PRO A 293 10.43 -41.42 24.35
C PRO A 293 11.86 -41.39 23.81
#